data_1251a97390a5490673f2cdfe79c53fed
#
_entry.id   1251a97390a5490673f2cdfe79c53fed
#
_cell.length_a   1.000
_cell.length_b   1.000
_cell.length_c   1.000
_cell.angle_alpha   90.00
_cell.angle_beta   90.00
_cell.angle_gamma   90.00
#
_symmetry.space_group_name_H-M   'P 1'
#
loop_
_entity.id
_entity.type
_entity.pdbx_description
1 polymer ?
#
loop_
_entity_poly.entity_id
_entity_poly.type
_entity_poly.pdbx_seq_one_letter_code
_entity_poly.pdbx_strand_id
1 'polypeptide(L)'
;MIVVILRAVILYLVVLCSLRIMGKGELGELQPFDLVVSLMIAELAAMPMEDLNSPMSHGITAIATLVFLQCLMSFLSIKSNDFRRIICGNPSILISHGKFNFKEMKKLRINVNDVLGQLRLKGYYNIEDIDYLIMETNGQVSVLASTDLLEKKCKRMPIAVILDGKIMYDNIDKYNLSRSKLELELKKQNLHLNNVIYGAVDENNKYILYRKNN
;
A
#
# COMPACT_ATOMS: atom_id res chain seq x y z
N MET A 1 -3.28 -0.01 44.76
CA MET A 1 -3.83 1.02 43.85
C MET A 1 -2.82 2.15 43.58
N ILE A 2 -2.30 2.89 44.57
CA ILE A 2 -1.33 3.99 44.36
C ILE A 2 -0.09 3.52 43.61
N VAL A 3 0.47 2.34 43.93
CA VAL A 3 1.64 1.78 43.26
C VAL A 3 1.39 1.55 41.76
N VAL A 4 0.21 1.06 41.36
CA VAL A 4 -0.16 0.86 39.96
C VAL A 4 -0.21 2.20 39.21
N ILE A 5 -0.82 3.22 39.82
CA ILE A 5 -0.90 4.57 39.24
C ILE A 5 0.51 5.14 39.02
N LEU A 6 1.38 5.00 40.04
CA LEU A 6 2.75 5.51 39.95
C LEU A 6 3.57 4.79 38.86
N ARG A 7 3.45 3.45 38.76
CA ARG A 7 4.07 2.66 37.72
C ARG A 7 3.59 3.09 36.33
N ALA A 8 2.27 3.26 36.15
CA ALA A 8 1.68 3.68 34.88
C ALA A 8 2.20 5.05 34.45
N VAL A 9 2.29 6.04 35.38
CA VAL A 9 2.82 7.36 35.04
C VAL A 9 4.29 7.29 34.61
N ILE A 10 5.12 6.54 35.38
CA ILE A 10 6.57 6.41 35.06
C ILE A 10 6.74 5.74 33.70
N LEU A 11 6.05 4.59 33.45
CA LEU A 11 6.18 3.85 32.19
C LEU A 11 5.64 4.65 31.01
N TYR A 12 4.55 5.40 31.18
CA TYR A 12 4.05 6.34 30.18
C TYR A 12 5.12 7.36 29.77
N LEU A 13 5.80 7.96 30.75
CA LEU A 13 6.88 8.92 30.48
C LEU A 13 8.08 8.25 29.76
N VAL A 14 8.43 7.02 30.16
CA VAL A 14 9.49 6.24 29.51
C VAL A 14 9.14 5.97 28.06
N VAL A 15 7.92 5.49 27.77
CA VAL A 15 7.48 5.23 26.39
C VAL A 15 7.42 6.52 25.57
N LEU A 16 6.91 7.61 26.14
CA LEU A 16 6.86 8.90 25.47
C LEU A 16 8.27 9.44 25.12
N CYS A 17 9.23 9.33 26.05
CA CYS A 17 10.62 9.65 25.79
C CYS A 17 11.22 8.74 24.71
N SER A 18 10.93 7.45 24.75
CA SER A 18 11.39 6.46 23.78
C SER A 18 10.94 6.81 22.35
N LEU A 19 9.65 7.08 22.15
CA LEU A 19 9.12 7.50 20.85
C LEU A 19 9.73 8.82 20.36
N ARG A 20 10.03 9.73 21.26
CA ARG A 20 10.68 11.00 20.90
C ARG A 20 12.14 10.84 20.49
N ILE A 21 12.87 9.89 21.11
CA ILE A 21 14.27 9.56 20.77
C ILE A 21 14.34 8.88 19.40
N MET A 22 13.40 7.99 19.10
CA MET A 22 13.32 7.26 17.83
C MET A 22 13.08 8.18 16.63
N GLY A 23 12.48 9.37 16.84
CA GLY A 23 12.41 10.44 15.85
C GLY A 23 11.07 10.64 15.18
N LYS A 24 10.97 11.65 14.29
CA LYS A 24 9.71 12.05 13.64
C LYS A 24 9.28 11.14 12.49
N GLY A 25 10.17 10.30 11.99
CA GLY A 25 9.87 9.38 10.89
C GLY A 25 8.77 8.37 11.23
N GLU A 26 8.64 8.04 12.52
CA GLU A 26 7.63 7.08 12.99
C GLU A 26 6.22 7.65 13.09
N LEU A 27 6.05 8.97 13.13
CA LEU A 27 4.75 9.61 13.33
C LEU A 27 4.00 9.92 12.02
N GLY A 28 4.71 9.95 10.89
CA GLY A 28 4.14 10.32 9.59
C GLY A 28 3.72 9.16 8.73
N GLU A 29 4.65 8.26 8.46
CA GLU A 29 4.44 7.07 7.61
C GLU A 29 5.22 5.89 8.19
N LEU A 30 4.58 5.12 9.06
CA LEU A 30 5.16 3.95 9.70
C LEU A 30 5.62 2.93 8.65
N GLN A 31 6.89 2.60 8.68
CA GLN A 31 7.36 1.42 7.95
C GLN A 31 6.95 0.14 8.72
N PRO A 32 6.81 -1.01 8.05
CA PRO A 32 6.38 -2.24 8.74
C PRO A 32 7.22 -2.61 9.96
N PHE A 33 8.52 -2.36 9.94
CA PHE A 33 9.41 -2.67 11.07
C PHE A 33 9.23 -1.68 12.24
N ASP A 34 8.92 -0.41 11.99
CA ASP A 34 8.63 0.59 13.04
C ASP A 34 7.38 0.20 13.81
N LEU A 35 6.34 -0.30 13.09
CA LEU A 35 5.13 -0.82 13.72
C LEU A 35 5.42 -2.00 14.67
N VAL A 36 6.27 -2.93 14.25
CA VAL A 36 6.65 -4.08 15.09
C VAL A 36 7.34 -3.62 16.35
N VAL A 37 8.31 -2.71 16.26
CA VAL A 37 9.02 -2.16 17.42
C VAL A 37 8.09 -1.41 18.35
N SER A 38 7.16 -0.61 17.81
CA SER A 38 6.18 0.12 18.61
C SER A 38 5.25 -0.82 19.38
N LEU A 39 4.79 -1.93 18.75
CA LEU A 39 3.98 -2.95 19.42
C LEU A 39 4.77 -3.67 20.50
N MET A 40 6.05 -4.01 20.27
CA MET A 40 6.91 -4.64 21.27
C MET A 40 7.13 -3.70 22.48
N ILE A 41 7.37 -2.40 22.25
CA ILE A 41 7.51 -1.42 23.32
C ILE A 41 6.23 -1.32 24.15
N ALA A 42 5.05 -1.31 23.50
CA ALA A 42 3.77 -1.26 24.18
C ALA A 42 3.56 -2.48 25.09
N GLU A 43 3.87 -3.69 24.59
CA GLU A 43 3.79 -4.94 25.36
C GLU A 43 4.73 -4.94 26.56
N LEU A 44 6.01 -4.55 26.36
CA LEU A 44 7.00 -4.45 27.42
C LEU A 44 6.66 -3.42 28.50
N ALA A 45 5.92 -2.37 28.14
CA ALA A 45 5.43 -1.40 29.09
C ALA A 45 4.21 -1.94 29.88
N ALA A 46 3.35 -2.75 29.27
CA ALA A 46 2.16 -3.32 29.89
C ALA A 46 2.51 -4.35 30.99
N MET A 47 3.50 -5.22 30.75
CA MET A 47 3.88 -6.28 31.66
C MET A 47 4.13 -5.83 33.13
N PRO A 48 4.96 -4.80 33.40
CA PRO A 48 5.18 -4.34 34.78
C PRO A 48 3.99 -3.59 35.39
N MET A 49 2.99 -3.20 34.58
CA MET A 49 1.75 -2.62 35.07
C MET A 49 0.78 -3.69 35.58
N GLU A 50 0.72 -4.83 34.86
CA GLU A 50 -0.19 -5.94 35.15
C GLU A 50 0.31 -6.80 36.31
N ASP A 51 1.61 -7.14 36.31
CA ASP A 51 2.25 -7.95 37.35
C ASP A 51 3.09 -7.08 38.29
N LEU A 52 2.58 -6.88 39.50
CA LEU A 52 3.26 -6.11 40.54
C LEU A 52 4.51 -6.81 41.09
N ASN A 53 4.64 -8.13 40.92
CA ASN A 53 5.82 -8.89 41.33
C ASN A 53 6.98 -8.72 40.32
N SER A 54 6.65 -8.35 39.09
CA SER A 54 7.66 -8.07 38.07
C SER A 54 8.39 -6.74 38.38
N PRO A 55 9.74 -6.75 38.45
CA PRO A 55 10.51 -5.54 38.65
C PRO A 55 10.32 -4.56 37.46
N MET A 56 9.97 -3.32 37.74
CA MET A 56 9.79 -2.29 36.72
C MET A 56 11.08 -2.04 35.89
N SER A 57 12.25 -2.28 36.51
CA SER A 57 13.57 -2.17 35.85
C SER A 57 13.69 -3.10 34.65
N HIS A 58 13.09 -4.31 34.68
CA HIS A 58 13.14 -5.24 33.54
C HIS A 58 12.43 -4.68 32.31
N GLY A 59 11.23 -4.11 32.49
CA GLY A 59 10.50 -3.46 31.40
C GLY A 59 11.26 -2.25 30.83
N ILE A 60 11.78 -1.39 31.71
CA ILE A 60 12.55 -0.21 31.30
C ILE A 60 13.84 -0.59 30.55
N THR A 61 14.58 -1.58 31.02
CA THR A 61 15.81 -2.03 30.33
C THR A 61 15.50 -2.66 28.99
N ALA A 62 14.42 -3.44 28.89
CA ALA A 62 13.99 -4.03 27.62
C ALA A 62 13.57 -2.96 26.61
N ILE A 63 12.77 -1.95 27.03
CA ILE A 63 12.38 -0.81 26.20
C ILE A 63 13.63 -0.04 25.75
N ALA A 64 14.57 0.27 26.67
CA ALA A 64 15.80 1.00 26.33
C ALA A 64 16.65 0.24 25.31
N THR A 65 16.70 -1.10 25.39
CA THR A 65 17.40 -1.95 24.44
C THR A 65 16.75 -1.88 23.06
N LEU A 66 15.41 -1.96 22.97
CA LEU A 66 14.69 -1.84 21.68
C LEU A 66 14.89 -0.44 21.06
N VAL A 67 14.81 0.62 21.84
CA VAL A 67 15.06 2.00 21.38
C VAL A 67 16.48 2.13 20.84
N PHE A 68 17.46 1.58 21.54
CA PHE A 68 18.86 1.57 21.08
C PHE A 68 19.00 0.84 19.75
N LEU A 69 18.44 -0.36 19.64
CA LEU A 69 18.47 -1.14 18.40
C LEU A 69 17.78 -0.39 17.25
N GLN A 70 16.63 0.23 17.49
CA GLN A 70 15.92 1.01 16.49
C GLN A 70 16.75 2.22 16.00
N CYS A 71 17.35 2.96 16.92
CA CYS A 71 18.24 4.08 16.57
C CYS A 71 19.45 3.58 15.77
N LEU A 72 20.02 2.44 16.14
CA LEU A 72 21.14 1.83 15.42
C LEU A 72 20.71 1.41 13.99
N MET A 73 19.56 0.77 13.84
CA MET A 73 19.00 0.37 12.53
C MET A 73 18.73 1.58 11.65
N SER A 74 18.14 2.63 12.20
CA SER A 74 17.91 3.90 11.52
C SER A 74 19.24 4.54 11.07
N PHE A 75 20.23 4.61 11.93
CA PHE A 75 21.56 5.11 11.59
C PHE A 75 22.23 4.31 10.47
N LEU A 76 22.18 2.97 10.53
CA LEU A 76 22.74 2.11 9.49
C LEU A 76 22.00 2.28 8.15
N SER A 77 20.68 2.47 8.18
CA SER A 77 19.86 2.72 6.99
C SER A 77 20.19 4.05 6.30
N ILE A 78 20.56 5.07 7.07
CA ILE A 78 21.03 6.35 6.52
C ILE A 78 22.42 6.20 5.90
N LYS A 79 23.30 5.43 6.54
CA LYS A 79 24.70 5.29 6.12
C LYS A 79 24.89 4.35 4.94
N SER A 80 24.04 3.33 4.78
CA SER A 80 24.17 2.29 3.75
C SER A 80 22.87 2.11 2.97
N ASN A 81 22.93 2.39 1.65
CA ASN A 81 21.82 2.15 0.73
C ASN A 81 21.46 0.66 0.63
N ASP A 82 22.47 -0.23 0.64
CA ASP A 82 22.22 -1.69 0.54
C ASP A 82 21.54 -2.20 1.81
N PHE A 83 21.95 -1.72 2.98
CA PHE A 83 21.30 -2.05 4.24
C PHE A 83 19.83 -1.59 4.24
N ARG A 84 19.58 -0.36 3.82
CA ARG A 84 18.22 0.18 3.69
C ARG A 84 17.36 -0.65 2.74
N ARG A 85 17.92 -1.10 1.60
CA ARG A 85 17.20 -1.95 0.63
C ARG A 85 16.81 -3.30 1.21
N ILE A 86 17.66 -3.86 2.09
CA ILE A 86 17.36 -5.15 2.74
C ILE A 86 16.24 -4.99 3.77
N ILE A 87 16.27 -3.93 4.58
CA ILE A 87 15.31 -3.72 5.68
C ILE A 87 13.99 -3.13 5.19
N CYS A 88 14.04 -2.04 4.43
CA CYS A 88 12.86 -1.29 4.00
C CYS A 88 12.32 -1.75 2.64
N GLY A 89 13.13 -2.48 1.85
CA GLY A 89 12.81 -2.78 0.46
C GLY A 89 13.07 -1.61 -0.48
N ASN A 90 12.50 -1.73 -1.69
CA ASN A 90 12.54 -0.67 -2.71
C ASN A 90 11.13 -0.34 -3.17
N PRO A 91 10.85 0.91 -3.53
CA PRO A 91 9.64 1.25 -4.26
C PRO A 91 9.53 0.44 -5.55
N SER A 92 8.33 0.03 -5.91
CA SER A 92 8.07 -0.80 -7.09
C SER A 92 7.07 -0.15 -8.02
N ILE A 93 7.42 -0.07 -9.31
CA ILE A 93 6.56 0.53 -10.34
C ILE A 93 5.50 -0.50 -10.76
N LEU A 94 4.23 -0.23 -10.45
CA LEU A 94 3.09 -1.06 -10.78
C LEU A 94 2.45 -0.68 -12.13
N ILE A 95 2.45 0.62 -12.46
CA ILE A 95 2.01 1.14 -13.76
C ILE A 95 3.11 2.03 -14.31
N SER A 96 3.38 1.91 -15.61
CA SER A 96 4.31 2.76 -16.36
C SER A 96 3.67 3.11 -17.70
N HIS A 97 3.52 4.41 -17.99
CA HIS A 97 2.90 4.93 -19.21
C HIS A 97 1.54 4.26 -19.53
N GLY A 98 0.64 4.23 -18.54
CA GLY A 98 -0.69 3.64 -18.67
C GLY A 98 -0.71 2.10 -18.81
N LYS A 99 0.41 1.40 -18.57
CA LYS A 99 0.51 -0.07 -18.69
C LYS A 99 0.86 -0.72 -17.37
N PHE A 100 0.17 -1.82 -17.04
CA PHE A 100 0.48 -2.62 -15.85
C PHE A 100 1.82 -3.35 -15.97
N ASN A 101 2.60 -3.31 -14.90
CA ASN A 101 3.81 -4.12 -14.73
C ASN A 101 3.48 -5.41 -13.97
N PHE A 102 2.97 -6.42 -14.71
CA PHE A 102 2.54 -7.68 -14.11
C PHE A 102 3.65 -8.45 -13.40
N LYS A 103 4.90 -8.29 -13.86
CA LYS A 103 6.06 -8.95 -13.23
C LYS A 103 6.25 -8.45 -11.80
N GLU A 104 6.22 -7.14 -11.59
CA GLU A 104 6.34 -6.56 -10.25
C GLU A 104 5.08 -6.80 -9.41
N MET A 105 3.87 -6.72 -9.99
CA MET A 105 2.62 -7.05 -9.30
C MET A 105 2.63 -8.49 -8.76
N LYS A 106 3.08 -9.47 -9.57
CA LYS A 106 3.20 -10.87 -9.16
C LYS A 106 4.21 -11.06 -8.02
N LYS A 107 5.36 -10.38 -8.12
CA LYS A 107 6.40 -10.41 -7.07
C LYS A 107 5.89 -9.87 -5.73
N LEU A 108 5.11 -8.80 -5.77
CA LEU A 108 4.49 -8.17 -4.60
C LEU A 108 3.19 -8.85 -4.15
N ARG A 109 2.70 -9.86 -4.90
CA ARG A 109 1.43 -10.56 -4.65
C ARG A 109 0.21 -9.63 -4.66
N ILE A 110 0.23 -8.62 -5.53
CA ILE A 110 -0.83 -7.63 -5.70
C ILE A 110 -1.61 -7.97 -6.95
N ASN A 111 -2.94 -7.93 -6.86
CA ASN A 111 -3.82 -8.13 -8.00
C ASN A 111 -4.27 -6.80 -8.62
N VAL A 112 -4.92 -6.86 -9.79
CA VAL A 112 -5.39 -5.66 -10.50
C VAL A 112 -6.46 -4.91 -9.70
N ASN A 113 -7.32 -5.63 -8.98
CA ASN A 113 -8.34 -5.01 -8.15
C ASN A 113 -7.74 -4.15 -7.04
N ASP A 114 -6.64 -4.63 -6.42
CA ASP A 114 -5.93 -3.89 -5.38
C ASP A 114 -5.38 -2.58 -5.96
N VAL A 115 -4.74 -2.67 -7.14
CA VAL A 115 -4.20 -1.48 -7.84
C VAL A 115 -5.31 -0.49 -8.17
N LEU A 116 -6.41 -0.96 -8.76
CA LEU A 116 -7.56 -0.12 -9.09
C LEU A 116 -8.21 0.49 -7.83
N GLY A 117 -8.24 -0.26 -6.73
CA GLY A 117 -8.71 0.23 -5.42
C GLY A 117 -7.86 1.40 -4.93
N GLN A 118 -6.53 1.23 -4.95
CA GLN A 118 -5.59 2.27 -4.55
C GLN A 118 -5.69 3.53 -5.42
N LEU A 119 -5.86 3.36 -6.74
CA LEU A 119 -6.07 4.49 -7.66
C LEU A 119 -7.32 5.29 -7.32
N ARG A 120 -8.44 4.59 -7.06
CA ARG A 120 -9.70 5.27 -6.67
C ARG A 120 -9.55 6.05 -5.38
N LEU A 121 -8.82 5.53 -4.39
CA LEU A 121 -8.54 6.25 -3.13
C LEU A 121 -7.71 7.52 -3.37
N LYS A 122 -6.89 7.56 -4.43
CA LYS A 122 -6.13 8.73 -4.85
C LYS A 122 -6.90 9.65 -5.82
N GLY A 123 -8.17 9.33 -6.14
CA GLY A 123 -9.03 10.13 -7.02
C GLY A 123 -8.84 9.87 -8.51
N TYR A 124 -8.11 8.81 -8.89
CA TYR A 124 -7.91 8.44 -10.28
C TYR A 124 -8.81 7.25 -10.67
N TYR A 125 -9.51 7.38 -11.79
CA TYR A 125 -10.48 6.39 -12.24
C TYR A 125 -10.07 5.71 -13.55
N ASN A 126 -9.22 6.36 -14.36
CA ASN A 126 -8.71 5.83 -15.61
C ASN A 126 -7.22 5.53 -15.51
N ILE A 127 -6.80 4.40 -16.03
CA ILE A 127 -5.39 3.99 -16.06
C ILE A 127 -4.61 4.83 -17.08
N GLU A 128 -5.27 5.24 -18.17
CA GLU A 128 -4.68 6.08 -19.23
C GLU A 128 -4.24 7.45 -18.71
N ASP A 129 -4.84 7.89 -17.61
CA ASP A 129 -4.54 9.16 -16.96
C ASP A 129 -3.26 9.12 -16.10
N ILE A 130 -2.58 7.96 -16.06
CA ILE A 130 -1.47 7.72 -15.15
C ILE A 130 -0.21 7.39 -15.92
N ASP A 131 0.82 8.21 -15.75
CA ASP A 131 2.14 7.89 -16.26
C ASP A 131 2.83 6.85 -15.39
N TYR A 132 2.85 7.06 -14.08
CA TYR A 132 3.44 6.11 -13.14
C TYR A 132 2.57 5.91 -11.91
N LEU A 133 2.43 4.65 -11.50
CA LEU A 133 1.96 4.25 -10.19
C LEU A 133 3.09 3.49 -9.50
N ILE A 134 3.55 4.02 -8.40
CA ILE A 134 4.65 3.47 -7.61
C ILE A 134 4.10 3.01 -6.29
N MET A 135 4.36 1.75 -5.91
CA MET A 135 4.13 1.28 -4.57
C MET A 135 5.35 1.57 -3.72
N GLU A 136 5.16 2.35 -2.68
CA GLU A 136 6.19 2.72 -1.73
C GLU A 136 6.48 1.57 -0.74
N THR A 137 7.58 1.67 -0.02
CA THR A 137 8.02 0.64 0.93
C THR A 137 7.08 0.46 2.13
N ASN A 138 6.27 1.46 2.45
CA ASN A 138 5.23 1.42 3.48
C ASN A 138 3.89 0.85 2.98
N GLY A 139 3.80 0.42 1.70
CA GLY A 139 2.60 -0.11 1.08
C GLY A 139 1.62 0.95 0.54
N GLN A 140 1.92 2.23 0.70
CA GLN A 140 1.16 3.31 0.07
C GLN A 140 1.49 3.40 -1.42
N VAL A 141 0.64 4.09 -2.18
CA VAL A 141 0.91 4.34 -3.60
C VAL A 141 1.11 5.82 -3.88
N SER A 142 2.14 6.12 -4.67
CA SER A 142 2.41 7.42 -5.26
C SER A 142 1.98 7.40 -6.73
N VAL A 143 1.21 8.41 -7.14
CA VAL A 143 0.68 8.51 -8.51
C VAL A 143 1.29 9.72 -9.19
N LEU A 144 1.90 9.50 -10.35
CA LEU A 144 2.26 10.56 -11.29
C LEU A 144 1.24 10.52 -12.44
N ALA A 145 0.39 11.55 -12.48
CA ALA A 145 -0.59 11.70 -13.54
C ALA A 145 0.06 12.14 -14.85
N SER A 146 -0.53 11.74 -15.98
CA SER A 146 -0.14 12.22 -17.30
C SER A 146 -0.40 13.73 -17.43
N THR A 147 0.53 14.44 -18.09
CA THR A 147 0.49 15.90 -18.23
C THR A 147 -0.72 16.39 -19.03
N ASP A 148 -1.33 15.52 -19.85
CA ASP A 148 -2.51 15.86 -20.67
C ASP A 148 -3.82 16.00 -19.86
N LEU A 149 -3.76 15.75 -18.55
CA LEU A 149 -4.95 15.68 -17.68
C LEU A 149 -5.44 17.01 -17.10
N LEU A 150 -4.71 18.09 -17.23
CA LEU A 150 -5.16 19.39 -16.70
C LEU A 150 -6.46 19.88 -17.33
N GLU A 151 -6.91 19.26 -18.44
CA GLU A 151 -8.15 19.63 -19.15
C GLU A 151 -9.26 18.56 -19.15
N LYS A 152 -9.01 17.30 -18.74
CA LYS A 152 -10.03 16.23 -18.78
C LYS A 152 -10.48 15.80 -17.38
N LYS A 153 -11.48 16.45 -16.83
CA LYS A 153 -12.24 15.90 -15.68
C LYS A 153 -13.08 14.71 -16.13
N CYS A 154 -12.75 13.52 -15.66
CA CYS A 154 -13.59 12.32 -15.84
C CYS A 154 -14.94 12.52 -15.13
N LYS A 155 -16.05 12.46 -15.87
CA LYS A 155 -17.42 12.67 -15.34
C LYS A 155 -18.00 11.40 -14.72
N ARG A 156 -17.55 10.22 -15.16
CA ARG A 156 -18.02 8.91 -14.66
C ARG A 156 -16.87 7.94 -14.50
N MET A 157 -17.00 7.08 -13.48
CA MET A 157 -16.07 5.99 -13.23
C MET A 157 -16.20 4.92 -14.32
N PRO A 158 -15.08 4.43 -14.93
CA PRO A 158 -15.12 3.32 -15.87
C PRO A 158 -15.72 2.05 -15.23
N ILE A 159 -16.55 1.36 -16.01
CA ILE A 159 -17.23 0.13 -15.56
C ILE A 159 -16.40 -1.07 -15.99
N ALA A 160 -15.88 -1.84 -15.02
CA ALA A 160 -15.13 -3.05 -15.31
C ALA A 160 -16.04 -4.12 -15.94
N VAL A 161 -15.65 -4.65 -17.12
CA VAL A 161 -16.38 -5.69 -17.86
C VAL A 161 -15.59 -6.99 -18.01
N ILE A 162 -14.25 -6.92 -17.92
CA ILE A 162 -13.36 -8.09 -17.87
C ILE A 162 -12.38 -7.92 -16.72
N LEU A 163 -12.14 -8.98 -15.96
CA LEU A 163 -11.17 -9.05 -14.89
C LEU A 163 -10.49 -10.43 -14.90
N ASP A 164 -9.14 -10.43 -14.96
CA ASP A 164 -8.33 -11.66 -14.97
C ASP A 164 -8.81 -12.71 -15.98
N GLY A 165 -9.21 -12.28 -17.18
CA GLY A 165 -9.71 -13.14 -18.23
C GLY A 165 -11.15 -13.66 -18.03
N LYS A 166 -11.88 -13.10 -17.08
CA LYS A 166 -13.30 -13.46 -16.81
C LYS A 166 -14.20 -12.26 -17.10
N ILE A 167 -15.32 -12.53 -17.77
CA ILE A 167 -16.34 -11.51 -18.03
C ILE A 167 -17.13 -11.26 -16.75
N MET A 168 -17.29 -9.98 -16.39
CA MET A 168 -18.10 -9.53 -15.25
C MET A 168 -19.55 -9.34 -15.70
N TYR A 169 -20.30 -10.45 -15.78
CA TYR A 169 -21.69 -10.46 -16.26
C TYR A 169 -22.59 -9.54 -15.44
N ASP A 170 -22.42 -9.51 -14.12
CA ASP A 170 -23.21 -8.67 -13.22
C ASP A 170 -23.09 -7.18 -13.58
N ASN A 171 -21.91 -6.73 -13.98
CA ASN A 171 -21.68 -5.35 -14.40
C ASN A 171 -22.29 -5.09 -15.79
N ILE A 172 -22.16 -6.04 -16.72
CA ILE A 172 -22.74 -5.92 -18.05
C ILE A 172 -24.27 -5.77 -17.96
N ASP A 173 -24.92 -6.62 -17.17
CA ASP A 173 -26.37 -6.62 -17.02
C ASP A 173 -26.84 -5.39 -16.21
N LYS A 174 -26.15 -5.03 -15.12
CA LYS A 174 -26.48 -3.88 -14.27
C LYS A 174 -26.44 -2.54 -15.01
N TYR A 175 -25.47 -2.37 -15.92
CA TYR A 175 -25.25 -1.14 -16.64
C TYR A 175 -25.74 -1.19 -18.10
N ASN A 176 -26.52 -2.23 -18.48
CA ASN A 176 -27.07 -2.43 -19.82
C ASN A 176 -26.01 -2.33 -20.94
N LEU A 177 -24.84 -2.93 -20.71
CA LEU A 177 -23.75 -2.91 -21.68
C LEU A 177 -23.93 -4.04 -22.72
N SER A 178 -23.47 -3.79 -23.96
CA SER A 178 -23.63 -4.77 -25.04
C SER A 178 -22.50 -5.78 -25.06
N ARG A 179 -22.84 -7.08 -24.85
CA ARG A 179 -21.90 -8.21 -24.99
C ARG A 179 -21.33 -8.30 -26.41
N SER A 180 -22.17 -8.09 -27.41
CA SER A 180 -21.76 -8.15 -28.82
C SER A 180 -20.69 -7.09 -29.14
N LYS A 181 -20.79 -5.89 -28.54
CA LYS A 181 -19.75 -4.86 -28.68
C LYS A 181 -18.44 -5.27 -28.02
N LEU A 182 -18.49 -5.90 -26.83
CA LEU A 182 -17.31 -6.40 -26.14
C LEU A 182 -16.59 -7.46 -26.98
N GLU A 183 -17.35 -8.42 -27.54
CA GLU A 183 -16.78 -9.47 -28.41
C GLU A 183 -16.19 -8.91 -29.71
N LEU A 184 -16.85 -7.92 -30.31
CA LEU A 184 -16.34 -7.22 -31.48
C LEU A 184 -15.02 -6.48 -31.16
N GLU A 185 -14.93 -5.85 -29.99
CA GLU A 185 -13.72 -5.13 -29.60
C GLU A 185 -12.56 -6.08 -29.31
N LEU A 186 -12.82 -7.22 -28.67
CA LEU A 186 -11.83 -8.29 -28.51
C LEU A 186 -11.30 -8.79 -29.87
N LYS A 187 -12.19 -9.01 -30.83
CA LYS A 187 -11.83 -9.43 -32.20
C LYS A 187 -11.02 -8.38 -32.93
N LYS A 188 -11.42 -7.10 -32.87
CA LYS A 188 -10.68 -5.99 -33.51
C LYS A 188 -9.25 -5.87 -33.03
N GLN A 189 -9.02 -6.11 -31.73
CA GLN A 189 -7.71 -6.02 -31.12
C GLN A 189 -6.94 -7.36 -31.15
N ASN A 190 -7.48 -8.39 -31.79
CA ASN A 190 -6.91 -9.76 -31.83
C ASN A 190 -6.58 -10.30 -30.43
N LEU A 191 -7.45 -10.05 -29.45
CA LEU A 191 -7.30 -10.49 -28.08
C LEU A 191 -8.21 -11.67 -27.75
N HIS A 192 -7.61 -12.74 -27.21
CA HIS A 192 -8.38 -13.80 -26.56
C HIS A 192 -8.73 -13.36 -25.13
N LEU A 193 -9.93 -13.71 -24.67
CA LEU A 193 -10.44 -13.34 -23.35
C LEU A 193 -9.43 -13.66 -22.22
N ASN A 194 -8.81 -14.84 -22.25
CA ASN A 194 -7.84 -15.29 -21.25
C ASN A 194 -6.56 -14.44 -21.19
N ASN A 195 -6.29 -13.67 -22.25
CA ASN A 195 -5.15 -12.77 -22.34
C ASN A 195 -5.47 -11.34 -21.94
N VAL A 196 -6.72 -11.06 -21.56
CA VAL A 196 -7.13 -9.74 -21.05
C VAL A 196 -7.16 -9.77 -19.54
N ILE A 197 -6.36 -8.91 -18.91
CA ILE A 197 -6.34 -8.84 -17.45
C ILE A 197 -7.38 -7.87 -16.92
N TYR A 198 -7.59 -6.77 -17.63
CA TYR A 198 -8.58 -5.76 -17.27
C TYR A 198 -9.26 -5.23 -18.54
N GLY A 199 -10.57 -5.17 -18.54
CA GLY A 199 -11.37 -4.51 -19.56
C GLY A 199 -12.41 -3.62 -18.89
N ALA A 200 -12.56 -2.39 -19.38
CA ALA A 200 -13.53 -1.44 -18.87
C ALA A 200 -14.24 -0.69 -19.99
N VAL A 201 -15.39 -0.10 -19.64
CA VAL A 201 -16.14 0.81 -20.52
C VAL A 201 -16.12 2.19 -19.88
N ASP A 202 -15.64 3.18 -20.63
CA ASP A 202 -15.60 4.59 -20.21
C ASP A 202 -16.96 5.30 -20.32
N GLU A 203 -17.00 6.58 -19.95
CA GLU A 203 -18.19 7.41 -20.03
C GLU A 203 -18.73 7.60 -21.47
N ASN A 204 -17.87 7.42 -22.48
CA ASN A 204 -18.20 7.56 -23.91
C ASN A 204 -18.60 6.21 -24.53
N ASN A 205 -18.85 5.17 -23.72
CA ASN A 205 -19.10 3.80 -24.17
C ASN A 205 -17.96 3.19 -25.01
N LYS A 206 -16.72 3.66 -24.81
CA LYS A 206 -15.53 3.08 -25.42
C LYS A 206 -14.99 1.96 -24.55
N TYR A 207 -14.69 0.82 -25.16
CA TYR A 207 -14.08 -0.32 -24.48
C TYR A 207 -12.57 -0.17 -24.46
N ILE A 208 -11.98 -0.25 -23.27
CA ILE A 208 -10.55 -0.17 -23.02
C ILE A 208 -10.12 -1.53 -22.51
N LEU A 209 -9.19 -2.20 -23.22
CA LEU A 209 -8.75 -3.56 -22.92
C LEU A 209 -7.25 -3.60 -22.68
N TYR A 210 -6.85 -4.14 -21.54
CA TYR A 210 -5.44 -4.30 -21.16
C TYR A 210 -5.02 -5.76 -21.23
N ARG A 211 -3.99 -6.02 -22.05
CA ARG A 211 -3.45 -7.36 -22.25
C ARG A 211 -2.53 -7.77 -21.11
N LYS A 212 -2.57 -9.04 -20.74
CA LYS A 212 -1.58 -9.67 -19.88
C LYS A 212 -0.28 -9.80 -20.69
N ASN A 213 0.76 -9.04 -20.31
CA ASN A 213 2.09 -9.26 -20.87
C ASN A 213 2.69 -10.50 -20.21
N ASN A 214 3.17 -11.43 -21.02
CA ASN A 214 3.93 -12.58 -20.57
C ASN A 214 5.30 -12.14 -20.04
#